data_a8370fd9938609a5cb41ebbeb4923911
#
_entry.id   a8370fd9938609a5cb41ebbeb4923911
#
_cell.length_a   1.000
_cell.length_b   1.000
_cell.length_c   1.000
_cell.angle_alpha   90.00
_cell.angle_beta   90.00
_cell.angle_gamma   90.00
#
_symmetry.space_group_name_H-M   'P 1'
#
loop_
_entity.id
_entity.type
_entity.pdbx_description
1 polymer ?
#
loop_
_entity_poly.entity_id
_entity_poly.type
_entity_poly.pdbx_seq_one_letter_code
_entity_poly.pdbx_strand_id
1 'polypeptide(L)'
;MKTLKVTFACLFLAAAICPAAEDPSPEHVKLMKALGAQMGAIRKGADVTKNATDMGETMKAVAAFWDARHSEAATKASKSVIDGAAAIAKAGDDKDALMVGMKMMGGGCKGCHDPHREKISDTEYKIK
;
A
#
# COMPACT_ATOMS: atom_id res chain seq x y z
N MET A 1 9.10 -64.84 18.22
CA MET A 1 8.96 -63.98 17.01
C MET A 1 8.65 -62.57 17.48
N LYS A 2 9.60 -61.64 17.37
CA LYS A 2 9.42 -60.25 17.81
C LYS A 2 9.10 -59.43 16.54
N THR A 3 7.89 -58.93 16.42
CA THR A 3 7.45 -58.06 15.31
C THR A 3 7.95 -56.66 15.55
N LEU A 4 8.90 -56.22 14.71
CA LEU A 4 9.46 -54.85 14.67
C LEU A 4 8.44 -53.94 13.97
N LYS A 5 7.77 -53.05 14.73
CA LYS A 5 6.90 -52.01 14.17
C LYS A 5 7.75 -50.87 13.73
N VAL A 6 7.93 -50.73 12.42
CA VAL A 6 8.58 -49.56 11.80
C VAL A 6 7.54 -48.45 11.70
N THR A 7 7.64 -47.45 12.57
CA THR A 7 6.81 -46.23 12.50
C THR A 7 7.44 -45.30 11.47
N PHE A 8 6.82 -45.14 10.31
CA PHE A 8 7.22 -44.22 9.26
C PHE A 8 6.75 -42.83 9.67
N ALA A 9 7.65 -42.00 10.22
CA ALA A 9 7.39 -40.60 10.49
C ALA A 9 7.50 -39.82 9.19
N CYS A 10 6.36 -39.48 8.57
CA CYS A 10 6.29 -38.54 7.46
C CYS A 10 6.64 -37.14 7.96
N LEU A 11 7.86 -36.71 7.71
CA LEU A 11 8.32 -35.35 7.91
C LEU A 11 7.70 -34.48 6.79
N PHE A 12 6.59 -33.80 7.07
CA PHE A 12 6.04 -32.78 6.20
C PHE A 12 6.95 -31.56 6.23
N LEU A 13 7.85 -31.46 5.24
CA LEU A 13 8.62 -30.26 4.98
C LEU A 13 7.63 -29.22 4.36
N ALA A 14 7.06 -28.37 5.20
CA ALA A 14 6.31 -27.20 4.73
C ALA A 14 7.33 -26.25 4.09
N ALA A 15 7.50 -26.35 2.78
CA ALA A 15 8.20 -25.35 2.00
C ALA A 15 7.37 -24.06 2.10
N ALA A 16 7.87 -23.07 2.86
CA ALA A 16 7.36 -21.71 2.82
C ALA A 16 7.59 -21.17 1.41
N ILE A 17 6.53 -21.18 0.60
CA ILE A 17 6.55 -20.54 -0.72
C ILE A 17 6.53 -19.05 -0.42
N CYS A 18 7.70 -18.41 -0.34
CA CYS A 18 7.77 -16.95 -0.44
C CYS A 18 7.23 -16.56 -1.81
N PRO A 19 6.19 -15.74 -1.90
CA PRO A 19 5.72 -15.26 -3.19
C PRO A 19 6.88 -14.53 -3.88
N ALA A 20 7.19 -14.93 -5.11
CA ALA A 20 8.19 -14.26 -5.92
C ALA A 20 7.71 -12.84 -6.22
N ALA A 21 8.63 -11.86 -6.24
CA ALA A 21 8.30 -10.49 -6.62
C ALA A 21 7.69 -10.46 -8.03
N GLU A 22 6.56 -9.77 -8.18
CA GLU A 22 5.80 -9.70 -9.44
C GLU A 22 5.86 -8.30 -10.06
N ASP A 23 5.72 -8.24 -11.38
CA ASP A 23 5.58 -6.96 -12.06
C ASP A 23 4.21 -6.34 -11.75
N PRO A 24 4.14 -5.05 -11.41
CA PRO A 24 2.87 -4.39 -11.17
C PRO A 24 2.05 -4.34 -12.46
N SER A 25 0.74 -4.62 -12.34
CA SER A 25 -0.16 -4.50 -13.50
C SER A 25 -0.18 -3.06 -14.04
N PRO A 26 -0.48 -2.85 -15.33
CA PRO A 26 -0.62 -1.51 -15.91
C PRO A 26 -1.64 -0.64 -15.15
N GLU A 27 -2.71 -1.23 -14.62
CA GLU A 27 -3.70 -0.54 -13.82
C GLU A 27 -3.11 -0.07 -12.48
N HIS A 28 -2.38 -0.94 -11.78
CA HIS A 28 -1.71 -0.56 -10.53
C HIS A 28 -0.70 0.57 -10.75
N VAL A 29 0.09 0.50 -11.82
CA VAL A 29 1.02 1.57 -12.21
C VAL A 29 0.28 2.89 -12.46
N LYS A 30 -0.88 2.85 -13.14
CA LYS A 30 -1.71 4.03 -13.38
C LYS A 30 -2.22 4.65 -12.07
N LEU A 31 -2.71 3.83 -11.14
CA LEU A 31 -3.16 4.29 -9.82
C LEU A 31 -2.02 4.95 -9.04
N MET A 32 -0.83 4.35 -9.02
CA MET A 32 0.34 4.91 -8.33
C MET A 32 0.78 6.25 -8.94
N LYS A 33 0.75 6.39 -10.27
CA LYS A 33 1.02 7.66 -10.95
C LYS A 33 0.00 8.74 -10.60
N ALA A 34 -1.29 8.38 -10.55
CA ALA A 34 -2.36 9.30 -10.15
C ALA A 34 -2.15 9.80 -8.71
N LEU A 35 -1.89 8.89 -7.75
CA LEU A 35 -1.59 9.24 -6.37
C LEU A 35 -0.37 10.18 -6.25
N GLY A 36 0.68 9.91 -7.01
CA GLY A 36 1.88 10.77 -7.07
C GLY A 36 1.58 12.18 -7.58
N ALA A 37 0.76 12.29 -8.63
CA ALA A 37 0.36 13.59 -9.20
C ALA A 37 -0.52 14.38 -8.22
N GLN A 38 -1.52 13.73 -7.60
CA GLN A 38 -2.42 14.32 -6.60
C GLN A 38 -1.65 14.81 -5.38
N MET A 39 -0.74 13.98 -4.84
CA MET A 39 0.14 14.38 -3.74
C MET A 39 1.03 15.57 -4.13
N GLY A 40 1.58 15.58 -5.33
CA GLY A 40 2.38 16.68 -5.85
C GLY A 40 1.58 17.98 -5.95
N ALA A 41 0.33 17.93 -6.40
CA ALA A 41 -0.57 19.07 -6.47
C ALA A 41 -0.90 19.63 -5.07
N ILE A 42 -1.24 18.76 -4.12
CA ILE A 42 -1.51 19.13 -2.73
C ILE A 42 -0.29 19.86 -2.12
N ARG A 43 0.92 19.33 -2.30
CA ARG A 43 2.16 19.95 -1.80
C ARG A 43 2.45 21.33 -2.38
N LYS A 44 2.00 21.58 -3.61
CA LYS A 44 2.13 22.87 -4.29
C LYS A 44 1.00 23.85 -3.95
N GLY A 45 0.02 23.43 -3.14
CA GLY A 45 -1.16 24.22 -2.84
C GLY A 45 -2.16 24.35 -3.98
N ALA A 46 -2.06 23.49 -5.01
CA ALA A 46 -2.95 23.54 -6.18
C ALA A 46 -4.21 22.70 -5.91
N ASP A 47 -5.38 23.35 -5.94
CA ASP A 47 -6.70 22.74 -5.75
C ASP A 47 -6.69 21.67 -4.62
N VAL A 48 -6.18 22.05 -3.44
CA VAL A 48 -5.87 21.13 -2.34
C VAL A 48 -7.06 20.24 -1.99
N THR A 49 -8.24 20.82 -1.78
CA THR A 49 -9.46 20.07 -1.43
C THR A 49 -9.83 19.05 -2.51
N LYS A 50 -9.79 19.48 -3.78
CA LYS A 50 -10.12 18.58 -4.89
C LYS A 50 -9.11 17.44 -5.01
N ASN A 51 -7.81 17.76 -5.02
CA ASN A 51 -6.77 16.74 -5.16
C ASN A 51 -6.76 15.77 -3.97
N ALA A 52 -7.05 16.24 -2.76
CA ALA A 52 -7.16 15.37 -1.59
C ALA A 52 -8.39 14.45 -1.69
N THR A 53 -9.54 14.95 -2.15
CA THR A 53 -10.73 14.14 -2.38
C THR A 53 -10.45 13.06 -3.44
N ASP A 54 -9.93 13.46 -4.59
CA ASP A 54 -9.58 12.54 -5.68
C ASP A 54 -8.55 11.49 -5.24
N MET A 55 -7.59 11.87 -4.40
CA MET A 55 -6.60 10.96 -3.83
C MET A 55 -7.24 9.90 -2.93
N GLY A 56 -8.20 10.29 -2.10
CA GLY A 56 -8.99 9.36 -1.29
C GLY A 56 -9.72 8.34 -2.14
N GLU A 57 -10.36 8.76 -3.24
CA GLU A 57 -11.06 7.86 -4.16
C GLU A 57 -10.08 6.94 -4.91
N THR A 58 -8.97 7.48 -5.42
CA THR A 58 -7.92 6.67 -6.06
C THR A 58 -7.38 5.61 -5.11
N MET A 59 -7.19 5.96 -3.83
CA MET A 59 -6.66 5.04 -2.83
C MET A 59 -7.63 3.91 -2.47
N LYS A 60 -8.94 4.09 -2.61
CA LYS A 60 -9.92 3.01 -2.43
C LYS A 60 -9.72 1.88 -3.44
N ALA A 61 -9.39 2.20 -4.70
CA ALA A 61 -9.07 1.19 -5.71
C ALA A 61 -7.77 0.43 -5.36
N VAL A 62 -6.77 1.11 -4.81
CA VAL A 62 -5.55 0.48 -4.32
C VAL A 62 -5.84 -0.40 -3.10
N ALA A 63 -6.69 0.04 -2.18
CA ALA A 63 -7.09 -0.76 -1.02
C ALA A 63 -7.76 -2.07 -1.47
N ALA A 64 -8.69 -2.02 -2.43
CA ALA A 64 -9.35 -3.22 -2.97
C ALA A 64 -8.36 -4.21 -3.59
N PHE A 65 -7.33 -3.73 -4.27
CA PHE A 65 -6.24 -4.57 -4.80
C PHE A 65 -5.51 -5.34 -3.69
N TRP A 66 -5.25 -4.69 -2.56
CA TRP A 66 -4.54 -5.30 -1.43
C TRP A 66 -5.44 -6.15 -0.54
N ASP A 67 -6.73 -5.82 -0.42
CA ASP A 67 -7.72 -6.66 0.28
C ASP A 67 -7.82 -8.03 -0.38
N ALA A 68 -7.83 -8.09 -1.72
CA ALA A 68 -7.81 -9.34 -2.47
C ALA A 68 -6.54 -10.18 -2.23
N ARG A 69 -5.45 -9.55 -1.76
CA ARG A 69 -4.18 -10.19 -1.40
C ARG A 69 -4.03 -10.47 0.09
N HIS A 70 -5.03 -10.15 0.90
CA HIS A 70 -5.05 -10.35 2.36
C HIS A 70 -3.85 -9.73 3.08
N SER A 71 -3.35 -8.58 2.61
CA SER A 71 -2.25 -7.86 3.24
C SER A 71 -2.75 -6.90 4.30
N GLU A 72 -2.67 -7.28 5.57
CA GLU A 72 -3.05 -6.41 6.70
C GLU A 72 -2.22 -5.11 6.73
N ALA A 73 -0.93 -5.19 6.41
CA ALA A 73 -0.04 -4.02 6.37
C ALA A 73 -0.50 -3.02 5.32
N ALA A 74 -0.82 -3.49 4.10
CA ALA A 74 -1.29 -2.63 3.02
C ALA A 74 -2.70 -2.09 3.30
N THR A 75 -3.60 -2.88 3.88
CA THR A 75 -4.94 -2.45 4.27
C THR A 75 -4.88 -1.32 5.31
N LYS A 76 -4.07 -1.48 6.37
CA LYS A 76 -3.85 -0.44 7.37
C LYS A 76 -3.22 0.82 6.77
N ALA A 77 -2.23 0.65 5.92
CA ALA A 77 -1.55 1.75 5.24
C ALA A 77 -2.50 2.52 4.30
N SER A 78 -3.31 1.81 3.52
CA SER A 78 -4.33 2.40 2.64
C SER A 78 -5.35 3.21 3.42
N LYS A 79 -5.82 2.69 4.55
CA LYS A 79 -6.72 3.42 5.45
C LYS A 79 -6.09 4.72 5.94
N SER A 80 -4.83 4.70 6.34
CA SER A 80 -4.13 5.91 6.78
C SER A 80 -4.04 6.98 5.67
N VAL A 81 -3.83 6.58 4.42
CA VAL A 81 -3.85 7.52 3.28
C VAL A 81 -5.25 8.08 3.06
N ILE A 82 -6.28 7.25 3.09
CA ILE A 82 -7.69 7.69 2.90
C ILE A 82 -8.10 8.67 4.01
N ASP A 83 -7.82 8.34 5.26
CA ASP A 83 -8.15 9.19 6.42
C ASP A 83 -7.37 10.52 6.37
N GLY A 84 -6.09 10.48 5.99
CA GLY A 84 -5.26 11.67 5.82
C GLY A 84 -5.74 12.57 4.68
N ALA A 85 -6.14 11.99 3.55
CA ALA A 85 -6.72 12.70 2.43
C ALA A 85 -8.05 13.38 2.82
N ALA A 86 -8.91 12.67 3.55
CA ALA A 86 -10.16 13.22 4.07
C ALA A 86 -9.92 14.38 5.06
N ALA A 87 -8.91 14.27 5.91
CA ALA A 87 -8.51 15.35 6.82
C ALA A 87 -8.06 16.60 6.05
N ILE A 88 -7.22 16.43 5.02
CA ILE A 88 -6.78 17.56 4.18
C ILE A 88 -7.94 18.19 3.44
N ALA A 89 -8.85 17.39 2.85
CA ALA A 89 -10.02 17.91 2.13
C ALA A 89 -10.93 18.78 3.01
N LYS A 90 -10.94 18.55 4.33
CA LYS A 90 -11.74 19.29 5.31
C LYS A 90 -10.99 20.44 5.97
N ALA A 91 -9.69 20.49 5.85
CA ALA A 91 -8.85 21.44 6.61
C ALA A 91 -9.06 22.91 6.19
N GLY A 92 -9.44 23.17 4.93
CA GLY A 92 -9.52 24.53 4.41
C GLY A 92 -8.15 25.24 4.54
N ASP A 93 -8.14 26.39 5.23
CA ASP A 93 -6.94 27.17 5.46
C ASP A 93 -6.20 26.83 6.77
N ASP A 94 -6.69 25.83 7.51
CA ASP A 94 -6.06 25.38 8.76
C ASP A 94 -4.77 24.61 8.46
N LYS A 95 -3.64 25.30 8.67
CA LYS A 95 -2.30 24.76 8.38
C LYS A 95 -1.93 23.56 9.28
N ASP A 96 -2.39 23.55 10.52
CA ASP A 96 -2.10 22.47 11.46
C ASP A 96 -2.88 21.21 11.06
N ALA A 97 -4.13 21.35 10.67
CA ALA A 97 -4.94 20.26 10.14
C ALA A 97 -4.38 19.72 8.82
N LEU A 98 -3.91 20.60 7.92
CA LEU A 98 -3.22 20.21 6.68
C LEU A 98 -1.97 19.40 6.99
N MET A 99 -1.14 19.84 7.93
CA MET A 99 0.10 19.16 8.30
C MET A 99 -0.16 17.77 8.90
N VAL A 100 -1.17 17.64 9.76
CA VAL A 100 -1.59 16.34 10.33
C VAL A 100 -2.03 15.39 9.20
N GLY A 101 -2.89 15.82 8.31
CA GLY A 101 -3.33 15.02 7.18
C GLY A 101 -2.18 14.60 6.26
N MET A 102 -1.25 15.51 5.95
CA MET A 102 -0.05 15.22 5.15
C MET A 102 0.85 14.17 5.82
N LYS A 103 1.01 14.24 7.15
CA LYS A 103 1.77 13.24 7.90
C LYS A 103 1.11 11.87 7.85
N MET A 104 -0.21 11.80 7.99
CA MET A 104 -0.96 10.54 7.88
C MET A 104 -0.81 9.92 6.49
N MET A 105 -0.99 10.71 5.42
CA MET A 105 -0.83 10.24 4.05
C MET A 105 0.59 9.74 3.78
N GLY A 106 1.61 10.53 4.14
CA GLY A 106 3.02 10.16 3.95
C GLY A 106 3.38 8.87 4.71
N GLY A 107 2.90 8.74 5.95
CA GLY A 107 3.07 7.53 6.76
C GLY A 107 2.42 6.31 6.13
N GLY A 108 1.21 6.45 5.59
CA GLY A 108 0.50 5.38 4.88
C GLY A 108 1.22 4.97 3.60
N CYS A 109 1.65 5.93 2.77
CA CYS A 109 2.43 5.63 1.56
C CYS A 109 3.70 4.83 1.89
N LYS A 110 4.45 5.27 2.89
CA LYS A 110 5.65 4.58 3.35
C LYS A 110 5.32 3.19 3.92
N GLY A 111 4.30 3.09 4.75
CA GLY A 111 3.89 1.85 5.41
C GLY A 111 3.46 0.75 4.43
N CYS A 112 2.95 1.11 3.24
CA CYS A 112 2.67 0.17 2.16
C CYS A 112 3.92 -0.12 1.32
N HIS A 113 4.68 0.89 0.92
CA HIS A 113 5.83 0.73 0.04
C HIS A 113 6.98 -0.04 0.67
N ASP A 114 7.28 0.17 1.95
CA ASP A 114 8.41 -0.51 2.62
C ASP A 114 8.29 -2.05 2.56
N PRO A 115 7.17 -2.68 2.93
CA PRO A 115 7.02 -4.12 2.86
C PRO A 115 6.73 -4.65 1.45
N HIS A 116 6.10 -3.87 0.56
CA HIS A 116 5.50 -4.39 -0.67
C HIS A 116 6.13 -3.88 -1.96
N ARG A 117 7.10 -2.98 -1.90
CA ARG A 117 7.76 -2.43 -3.08
C ARG A 117 9.23 -2.78 -3.08
N GLU A 118 9.69 -3.47 -4.12
CA GLU A 118 11.10 -3.73 -4.37
C GLU A 118 11.60 -2.82 -5.50
N LYS A 119 12.65 -2.05 -5.22
CA LYS A 119 13.31 -1.23 -6.24
C LYS A 119 14.30 -2.09 -7.01
N ILE A 120 14.09 -2.20 -8.32
CA ILE A 120 14.99 -2.93 -9.23
C ILE A 120 15.99 -2.00 -9.88
N SER A 121 15.53 -0.82 -10.33
CA SER A 121 16.35 0.26 -10.90
C SER A 121 15.79 1.62 -10.50
N ASP A 122 16.31 2.71 -11.07
CA ASP A 122 15.77 4.05 -10.78
C ASP A 122 14.36 4.28 -11.34
N THR A 123 13.94 3.48 -12.30
CA THR A 123 12.63 3.59 -12.96
C THR A 123 11.78 2.33 -12.85
N GLU A 124 12.32 1.24 -12.33
CA GLU A 124 11.66 -0.06 -12.30
C GLU A 124 11.47 -0.57 -10.87
N TYR A 125 10.26 -1.03 -10.59
CA TYR A 125 9.85 -1.55 -9.30
C TYR A 125 9.01 -2.81 -9.47
N LYS A 126 9.11 -3.72 -8.50
CA LYS A 126 8.26 -4.91 -8.38
C LYS A 126 7.44 -4.88 -7.10
N ILE A 127 6.36 -5.64 -7.11
CA ILE A 127 5.55 -5.94 -5.91
C ILE A 127 6.14 -7.19 -5.26
N LYS A 128 6.36 -7.15 -3.94
CA LYS A 128 6.86 -8.27 -3.14
C LYS A 128 5.89 -8.64 -2.03
#